data_e2ab7b3d2b00b8645f49e2377bb5a765
#
_entry.id   e2ab7b3d2b00b8645f49e2377bb5a765
#
_cell.length_a   1.000
_cell.length_b   1.000
_cell.length_c   1.000
_cell.angle_alpha   90.00
_cell.angle_beta   90.00
_cell.angle_gamma   90.00
#
_symmetry.space_group_name_H-M   'P 1'
#
loop_
_entity.id
_entity.type
_entity.pdbx_description
1 polymer ?
#
loop_
_entity_poly.entity_id
_entity_poly.type
_entity_poly.pdbx_seq_one_letter_code
_entity_poly.pdbx_strand_id
1 'polypeptide(L)'
;MAKHDFKFLVVNPQSSVSKEAVEILCRQIKKKPNLVLGLATGTTMKPFYKELVKHYKRCKLDFSKVKTFNLDEYYGLTAKDKDSFRYFMEENLFRHVNINRKNIYFLHGDINNYKKECDDYEKSIKSFGGIDVQVLGIGVNGHIGFNEPGSSFKSRTRRVKLSNKTRKSNSEDFPSLSSVPKYALTVGIGTIMDSRKILLLAVGDKKSWAVKKALSKKISTKVPASILRRHKDIEFIIDSKVASDVKLSI
;
A
#
# COMPACT_ATOMS: atom_id res chain seq x y z
N MET A 1 24.66 1.90 16.91
CA MET A 1 23.43 1.71 16.09
C MET A 1 23.53 2.66 14.91
N ALA A 2 23.63 2.13 13.68
CA ALA A 2 23.69 2.97 12.49
C ALA A 2 22.40 3.80 12.40
N LYS A 3 22.52 5.12 12.28
CA LYS A 3 21.41 5.99 11.88
C LYS A 3 20.95 5.52 10.51
N HIS A 4 19.80 4.82 10.44
CA HIS A 4 19.14 4.61 9.17
C HIS A 4 18.48 5.92 8.79
N ASP A 5 19.09 6.65 7.88
CA ASP A 5 18.53 7.87 7.31
C ASP A 5 17.41 7.45 6.35
N PHE A 6 16.17 7.41 6.85
CA PHE A 6 15.00 7.28 5.98
C PHE A 6 14.85 8.58 5.16
N LYS A 7 14.54 8.43 3.88
CA LYS A 7 14.32 9.58 3.01
C LYS A 7 12.94 10.17 3.28
N PHE A 8 12.91 11.49 3.35
CA PHE A 8 11.70 12.24 3.61
C PHE A 8 11.57 13.36 2.59
N LEU A 9 10.50 13.31 1.78
CA LEU A 9 10.24 14.28 0.74
C LEU A 9 8.93 15.01 1.04
N VAL A 10 9.04 16.31 1.28
CA VAL A 10 7.88 17.20 1.40
C VAL A 10 7.67 17.90 0.08
N VAL A 11 6.48 17.80 -0.46
CA VAL A 11 6.12 18.38 -1.76
C VAL A 11 4.90 19.29 -1.67
N ASN A 12 4.86 20.30 -2.53
CA ASN A 12 3.75 21.21 -2.69
C ASN A 12 3.59 21.54 -4.19
N PRO A 13 2.40 21.55 -4.75
CA PRO A 13 1.09 21.25 -4.16
C PRO A 13 0.90 19.76 -3.88
N GLN A 14 -0.19 19.42 -3.19
CA GLN A 14 -0.59 18.06 -2.82
C GLN A 14 -0.51 17.04 -3.98
N SER A 15 -0.85 17.47 -5.22
CA SER A 15 -0.74 16.66 -6.44
C SER A 15 0.69 16.19 -6.76
N SER A 16 1.70 16.86 -6.21
CA SER A 16 3.11 16.51 -6.42
C SER A 16 3.52 15.23 -5.70
N VAL A 17 2.81 14.81 -4.63
CA VAL A 17 3.04 13.52 -3.96
C VAL A 17 2.92 12.36 -4.96
N SER A 18 1.85 12.36 -5.75
CA SER A 18 1.63 11.32 -6.78
C SER A 18 2.68 11.38 -7.89
N LYS A 19 3.06 12.58 -8.34
CA LYS A 19 4.07 12.77 -9.39
C LYS A 19 5.44 12.22 -8.96
N GLU A 20 5.91 12.61 -7.79
CA GLU A 20 7.20 12.15 -7.26
C GLU A 20 7.23 10.62 -7.07
N ALA A 21 6.16 10.07 -6.47
CA ALA A 21 6.07 8.62 -6.30
C ALA A 21 6.09 7.87 -7.64
N VAL A 22 5.39 8.41 -8.65
CA VAL A 22 5.37 7.83 -10.01
C VAL A 22 6.73 7.95 -10.67
N GLU A 23 7.44 9.07 -10.56
CA GLU A 23 8.78 9.22 -11.13
C GLU A 23 9.77 8.24 -10.53
N ILE A 24 9.72 8.05 -9.19
CA ILE A 24 10.55 7.05 -8.53
C ILE A 24 10.22 5.65 -9.05
N LEU A 25 8.94 5.31 -9.12
CA LEU A 25 8.50 3.99 -9.61
C LEU A 25 8.88 3.76 -11.07
N CYS A 26 8.72 4.77 -11.93
CA CYS A 26 9.11 4.69 -13.35
C CYS A 26 10.62 4.40 -13.51
N ARG A 27 11.46 5.06 -12.72
CA ARG A 27 12.92 4.75 -12.70
C ARG A 27 13.19 3.31 -12.29
N GLN A 28 12.45 2.77 -11.30
CA GLN A 28 12.62 1.38 -10.87
C GLN A 28 12.16 0.38 -11.95
N ILE A 29 11.03 0.62 -12.63
CA ILE A 29 10.53 -0.25 -13.71
C ILE A 29 11.52 -0.24 -14.90
N LYS A 30 12.05 0.94 -15.29
CA LYS A 30 13.06 1.03 -16.35
C LYS A 30 14.34 0.28 -15.99
N LYS A 31 14.77 0.35 -14.73
CA LYS A 31 15.97 -0.37 -14.25
C LYS A 31 15.76 -1.89 -14.17
N LYS A 32 14.55 -2.33 -13.82
CA LYS A 32 14.17 -3.74 -13.69
C LYS A 32 12.81 -3.98 -14.36
N PRO A 33 12.76 -4.30 -15.67
CA PRO A 33 11.49 -4.46 -16.40
C PRO A 33 10.57 -5.56 -15.84
N ASN A 34 11.12 -6.58 -15.18
CA ASN A 34 10.37 -7.64 -14.50
C ASN A 34 10.16 -7.38 -13.00
N LEU A 35 10.06 -6.10 -12.63
CA LEU A 35 9.87 -5.65 -11.25
C LEU A 35 8.68 -6.33 -10.59
N VAL A 36 8.84 -6.71 -9.32
CA VAL A 36 7.75 -7.18 -8.45
C VAL A 36 7.26 -6.00 -7.61
N LEU A 37 6.03 -5.57 -7.89
CA LEU A 37 5.44 -4.35 -7.36
C LEU A 37 4.33 -4.65 -6.37
N GLY A 38 4.49 -4.23 -5.13
CA GLY A 38 3.45 -4.23 -4.12
C GLY A 38 2.58 -2.98 -4.23
N LEU A 39 1.25 -3.16 -4.28
CA LEU A 39 0.29 -2.10 -4.52
C LEU A 39 -0.73 -1.97 -3.38
N ALA A 40 -1.14 -0.75 -3.10
CA ALA A 40 -2.19 -0.41 -2.15
C ALA A 40 -3.42 0.15 -2.85
N THR A 41 -4.57 0.16 -2.17
CA THR A 41 -5.82 0.80 -2.62
C THR A 41 -6.19 1.99 -1.75
N GLY A 42 -7.33 2.60 -2.01
CA GLY A 42 -7.89 3.70 -1.25
C GLY A 42 -7.71 5.08 -1.88
N THR A 43 -8.29 6.09 -1.24
CA THR A 43 -8.43 7.45 -1.79
C THR A 43 -7.09 8.12 -2.14
N THR A 44 -6.05 7.91 -1.33
CA THR A 44 -4.70 8.42 -1.60
C THR A 44 -4.09 7.82 -2.87
N MET A 45 -4.50 6.60 -3.25
CA MET A 45 -3.95 5.90 -4.40
C MET A 45 -4.63 6.26 -5.73
N LYS A 46 -5.88 6.78 -5.72
CA LYS A 46 -6.55 7.21 -6.97
C LYS A 46 -5.72 8.22 -7.78
N PRO A 47 -5.24 9.34 -7.19
CA PRO A 47 -4.37 10.28 -7.90
C PRO A 47 -3.04 9.66 -8.34
N PHE A 48 -2.47 8.76 -7.53
CA PHE A 48 -1.23 8.05 -7.87
C PHE A 48 -1.41 7.17 -9.11
N TYR A 49 -2.47 6.36 -9.19
CA TYR A 49 -2.74 5.53 -10.37
C TYR A 49 -3.08 6.37 -11.60
N LYS A 50 -3.85 7.44 -11.44
CA LYS A 50 -4.13 8.39 -12.54
C LYS A 50 -2.83 8.95 -13.13
N GLU A 51 -1.90 9.37 -12.30
CA GLU A 51 -0.61 9.90 -12.76
C GLU A 51 0.27 8.79 -13.36
N LEU A 52 0.24 7.57 -12.81
CA LEU A 52 0.98 6.42 -13.35
C LEU A 52 0.49 6.03 -14.75
N VAL A 53 -0.83 6.00 -14.97
CA VAL A 53 -1.44 5.77 -16.29
C VAL A 53 -1.07 6.88 -17.27
N LYS A 54 -1.05 8.13 -16.83
CA LYS A 54 -0.61 9.26 -17.64
C LYS A 54 0.86 9.11 -18.06
N HIS A 55 1.73 8.73 -17.13
CA HIS A 55 3.14 8.45 -17.41
C HIS A 55 3.32 7.26 -18.36
N TYR A 56 2.56 6.19 -18.18
CA TYR A 56 2.54 5.04 -19.09
C TYR A 56 2.28 5.48 -20.53
N LYS A 57 1.20 6.27 -20.75
CA LYS A 57 0.82 6.75 -22.08
C LYS A 57 1.86 7.69 -22.69
N ARG A 58 2.47 8.58 -21.87
CA ARG A 58 3.38 9.63 -22.33
C ARG A 58 4.82 9.16 -22.50
N CYS A 59 5.30 8.30 -21.62
CA CYS A 59 6.72 7.92 -21.53
C CYS A 59 6.98 6.47 -22.03
N LYS A 60 6.01 5.82 -22.69
CA LYS A 60 6.10 4.43 -23.18
C LYS A 60 6.65 3.47 -22.10
N LEU A 61 6.16 3.63 -20.86
CA LEU A 61 6.54 2.74 -19.77
C LEU A 61 5.95 1.35 -20.04
N ASP A 62 6.75 0.30 -19.92
CA ASP A 62 6.31 -1.07 -20.24
C ASP A 62 5.99 -1.85 -18.96
N PHE A 63 4.74 -2.30 -18.83
CA PHE A 63 4.25 -3.14 -17.73
C PHE A 63 4.16 -4.64 -18.11
N SER A 64 4.48 -5.02 -19.35
CA SER A 64 4.24 -6.40 -19.84
C SER A 64 4.92 -7.47 -19.00
N LYS A 65 6.09 -7.17 -18.40
CA LYS A 65 6.88 -8.07 -17.56
C LYS A 65 6.74 -7.78 -16.07
N VAL A 66 6.12 -6.65 -15.68
CA VAL A 66 5.91 -6.28 -14.26
C VAL A 66 4.95 -7.29 -13.62
N LYS A 67 5.23 -7.68 -12.39
CA LYS A 67 4.34 -8.48 -11.55
C LYS A 67 3.78 -7.62 -10.44
N THR A 68 2.50 -7.75 -10.13
CA THR A 68 1.87 -6.95 -9.07
C THR A 68 1.30 -7.82 -7.97
N PHE A 69 1.48 -7.38 -6.72
CA PHE A 69 0.89 -7.98 -5.53
C PHE A 69 0.13 -6.91 -4.75
N ASN A 70 -1.19 -7.07 -4.62
CA ASN A 70 -1.97 -6.13 -3.81
C ASN A 70 -1.91 -6.46 -2.32
N LEU A 71 -1.93 -5.42 -1.48
CA LEU A 71 -1.79 -5.56 -0.03
C LEU A 71 -2.95 -6.32 0.62
N ASP A 72 -4.15 -6.16 0.10
CA ASP A 72 -5.33 -6.63 0.79
C ASP A 72 -6.54 -6.80 -0.14
N GLU A 73 -7.55 -7.51 0.37
CA GLU A 73 -8.88 -7.64 -0.20
C GLU A 73 -9.90 -7.90 0.91
N TYR A 74 -11.11 -7.44 0.73
CA TYR A 74 -12.23 -7.76 1.61
C TYR A 74 -12.60 -9.24 1.52
N TYR A 75 -12.71 -9.89 2.68
CA TYR A 75 -13.14 -11.28 2.73
C TYR A 75 -14.67 -11.38 2.57
N GLY A 76 -15.09 -12.15 1.59
CA GLY A 76 -16.48 -12.32 1.17
C GLY A 76 -16.85 -11.56 -0.10
N LEU A 77 -15.94 -10.75 -0.68
CA LEU A 77 -16.16 -10.09 -1.97
C LEU A 77 -15.43 -10.81 -3.09
N THR A 78 -16.07 -10.81 -4.28
CA THR A 78 -15.49 -11.32 -5.53
C THR A 78 -14.80 -10.20 -6.31
N ALA A 79 -14.01 -10.56 -7.32
CA ALA A 79 -13.39 -9.59 -8.22
C ALA A 79 -14.41 -8.77 -9.06
N LYS A 80 -15.68 -9.17 -9.10
CA LYS A 80 -16.76 -8.49 -9.84
C LYS A 80 -17.51 -7.48 -8.98
N ASP A 81 -17.39 -7.59 -7.67
CA ASP A 81 -18.03 -6.65 -6.75
C ASP A 81 -17.38 -5.28 -6.87
N LYS A 82 -18.17 -4.24 -7.11
CA LYS A 82 -17.69 -2.86 -7.34
C LYS A 82 -16.92 -2.31 -6.13
N ASP A 83 -17.20 -2.83 -4.94
CA ASP A 83 -16.60 -2.42 -3.68
C ASP A 83 -15.34 -3.23 -3.35
N SER A 84 -14.97 -4.24 -4.18
CA SER A 84 -13.74 -5.01 -4.01
C SER A 84 -12.50 -4.20 -4.41
N PHE A 85 -11.38 -4.47 -3.77
CA PHE A 85 -10.12 -3.84 -4.15
C PHE A 85 -9.61 -4.34 -5.51
N ARG A 86 -9.97 -5.56 -5.90
CA ARG A 86 -9.70 -6.06 -7.25
C ARG A 86 -10.40 -5.20 -8.30
N TYR A 87 -11.68 -4.90 -8.11
CA TYR A 87 -12.42 -4.01 -9.01
C TYR A 87 -11.80 -2.61 -9.03
N PHE A 88 -11.48 -2.06 -7.85
CA PHE A 88 -10.78 -0.77 -7.74
C PHE A 88 -9.51 -0.75 -8.60
N MET A 89 -8.69 -1.79 -8.56
CA MET A 89 -7.44 -1.85 -9.32
C MET A 89 -7.65 -2.01 -10.82
N GLU A 90 -8.68 -2.74 -11.24
CA GLU A 90 -9.07 -2.79 -12.66
C GLU A 90 -9.43 -1.41 -13.19
N GLU A 91 -10.29 -0.68 -12.45
CA GLU A 91 -10.77 0.63 -12.85
C GLU A 91 -9.66 1.70 -12.87
N ASN A 92 -8.71 1.65 -11.96
CA ASN A 92 -7.74 2.73 -11.78
C ASN A 92 -6.38 2.44 -12.43
N LEU A 93 -6.03 1.17 -12.72
CA LEU A 93 -4.71 0.83 -13.27
C LEU A 93 -4.77 -0.25 -14.34
N PHE A 94 -5.22 -1.48 -14.02
CA PHE A 94 -4.89 -2.64 -14.83
C PHE A 94 -5.47 -2.63 -16.25
N ARG A 95 -6.66 -2.08 -16.45
CA ARG A 95 -7.25 -1.93 -17.78
C ARG A 95 -6.63 -0.84 -18.63
N HIS A 96 -5.78 0.01 -18.04
CA HIS A 96 -5.20 1.18 -18.70
C HIS A 96 -3.73 1.01 -19.10
N VAL A 97 -3.10 -0.11 -18.72
CA VAL A 97 -1.70 -0.42 -18.99
C VAL A 97 -1.55 -1.80 -19.63
N ASN A 98 -0.40 -2.06 -20.28
CA ASN A 98 -0.14 -3.33 -20.98
C ASN A 98 0.32 -4.46 -20.04
N ILE A 99 -0.15 -4.52 -18.80
CA ILE A 99 0.21 -5.59 -17.89
C ILE A 99 -0.34 -6.94 -18.34
N ASN A 100 0.49 -7.98 -18.32
CA ASN A 100 0.01 -9.33 -18.54
C ASN A 100 -0.89 -9.76 -17.37
N ARG A 101 -2.11 -10.19 -17.67
CA ARG A 101 -3.10 -10.61 -16.66
C ARG A 101 -2.58 -11.73 -15.74
N LYS A 102 -1.72 -12.61 -16.23
CA LYS A 102 -1.07 -13.69 -15.47
C LYS A 102 -0.05 -13.15 -14.44
N ASN A 103 0.35 -11.90 -14.56
CA ASN A 103 1.28 -11.25 -13.66
C ASN A 103 0.60 -10.43 -12.54
N ILE A 104 -0.73 -10.45 -12.47
CA ILE A 104 -1.51 -9.76 -11.46
C ILE A 104 -1.89 -10.74 -10.36
N TYR A 105 -1.28 -10.61 -9.20
CA TYR A 105 -1.53 -11.42 -8.02
C TYR A 105 -2.42 -10.64 -7.05
N PHE A 106 -3.48 -11.26 -6.63
CA PHE A 106 -4.48 -10.70 -5.73
C PHE A 106 -4.91 -11.74 -4.71
N LEU A 107 -5.25 -11.32 -3.50
CA LEU A 107 -5.89 -12.18 -2.52
C LEU A 107 -7.35 -12.40 -2.92
N HIS A 108 -7.82 -13.63 -2.95
CA HIS A 108 -9.19 -13.96 -3.31
C HIS A 108 -10.09 -13.89 -2.08
N GLY A 109 -10.98 -12.89 -2.05
CA GLY A 109 -11.89 -12.66 -0.93
C GLY A 109 -13.00 -13.71 -0.83
N ASP A 110 -13.40 -14.31 -1.92
CA ASP A 110 -14.49 -15.27 -2.09
C ASP A 110 -14.11 -16.73 -1.83
N ILE A 111 -12.93 -16.98 -1.26
CA ILE A 111 -12.43 -18.33 -1.04
C ILE A 111 -12.78 -18.88 0.35
N ASN A 112 -13.11 -20.16 0.44
CA ASN A 112 -13.42 -20.83 1.71
C ASN A 112 -12.16 -21.08 2.58
N ASN A 113 -11.06 -21.53 1.96
CA ASN A 113 -9.82 -21.81 2.67
C ASN A 113 -8.85 -20.62 2.64
N TYR A 114 -9.18 -19.58 3.41
CA TYR A 114 -8.34 -18.38 3.49
C TYR A 114 -6.91 -18.63 3.99
N LYS A 115 -6.70 -19.68 4.80
CA LYS A 115 -5.33 -20.03 5.28
C LYS A 115 -4.46 -20.46 4.12
N LYS A 116 -4.95 -21.41 3.30
CA LYS A 116 -4.24 -21.85 2.09
C LYS A 116 -3.99 -20.69 1.15
N GLU A 117 -4.98 -19.84 0.92
CA GLU A 117 -4.84 -18.63 0.09
C GLU A 117 -3.70 -17.74 0.56
N CYS A 118 -3.68 -17.42 1.86
CA CYS A 118 -2.63 -16.59 2.44
C CYS A 118 -1.24 -17.22 2.34
N ASP A 119 -1.15 -18.54 2.58
CA ASP A 119 0.12 -19.29 2.48
C ASP A 119 0.62 -19.34 1.04
N ASP A 120 -0.26 -19.58 0.07
CA ASP A 120 0.08 -19.61 -1.36
C ASP A 120 0.47 -18.22 -1.88
N TYR A 121 -0.17 -17.17 -1.36
CA TYR A 121 0.20 -15.79 -1.66
C TYR A 121 1.64 -15.46 -1.20
N GLU A 122 1.99 -15.83 0.03
CA GLU A 122 3.36 -15.68 0.56
C GLU A 122 4.38 -16.50 -0.25
N LYS A 123 4.04 -17.74 -0.62
CA LYS A 123 4.89 -18.57 -1.49
C LYS A 123 5.11 -17.92 -2.85
N SER A 124 4.06 -17.34 -3.42
CA SER A 124 4.14 -16.63 -4.71
C SER A 124 5.06 -15.42 -4.61
N ILE A 125 4.93 -14.58 -3.58
CA ILE A 125 5.85 -13.46 -3.32
C ILE A 125 7.30 -13.96 -3.24
N LYS A 126 7.53 -15.03 -2.48
CA LYS A 126 8.86 -15.60 -2.29
C LYS A 126 9.43 -16.20 -3.57
N SER A 127 8.63 -16.86 -4.41
CA SER A 127 9.06 -17.48 -5.66
C SER A 127 9.60 -16.48 -6.68
N PHE A 128 9.14 -15.22 -6.63
CA PHE A 128 9.65 -14.12 -7.44
C PHE A 128 10.82 -13.36 -6.78
N GLY A 129 11.32 -13.87 -5.65
CA GLY A 129 12.42 -13.27 -4.90
C GLY A 129 12.01 -12.10 -4.01
N GLY A 130 10.72 -11.98 -3.66
CA GLY A 130 10.16 -10.90 -2.83
C GLY A 130 9.73 -9.67 -3.63
N ILE A 131 9.17 -8.70 -2.92
CA ILE A 131 8.69 -7.44 -3.50
C ILE A 131 9.87 -6.47 -3.69
N ASP A 132 10.03 -5.94 -4.90
CA ASP A 132 11.08 -4.96 -5.19
C ASP A 132 10.71 -3.55 -4.69
N VAL A 133 9.47 -3.12 -4.95
CA VAL A 133 8.95 -1.83 -4.49
C VAL A 133 7.56 -2.04 -3.92
N GLN A 134 7.36 -1.68 -2.66
CA GLN A 134 6.06 -1.66 -1.99
C GLN A 134 5.55 -0.23 -1.90
N VAL A 135 4.42 0.05 -2.53
CA VAL A 135 3.70 1.32 -2.37
C VAL A 135 2.72 1.19 -1.21
N LEU A 136 2.73 2.15 -0.30
CA LEU A 136 1.89 2.19 0.90
C LEU A 136 1.16 3.52 1.02
N GLY A 137 -0.08 3.47 1.48
CA GLY A 137 -0.72 4.55 2.19
C GLY A 137 -0.55 4.39 3.70
N ILE A 138 -1.04 5.36 4.47
CA ILE A 138 -1.11 5.29 5.93
C ILE A 138 -2.53 5.63 6.40
N GLY A 139 -3.07 4.82 7.29
CA GLY A 139 -4.34 5.12 7.95
C GLY A 139 -4.21 6.22 9.00
N VAL A 140 -5.31 6.87 9.35
CA VAL A 140 -5.36 7.97 10.34
C VAL A 140 -4.90 7.55 11.75
N ASN A 141 -4.92 6.24 12.06
CA ASN A 141 -4.42 5.66 13.30
C ASN A 141 -3.03 5.01 13.16
N GLY A 142 -2.38 5.18 12.01
CA GLY A 142 -1.06 4.64 11.71
C GLY A 142 -1.04 3.19 11.21
N HIS A 143 -2.18 2.61 10.79
CA HIS A 143 -2.21 1.31 10.14
C HIS A 143 -1.60 1.37 8.73
N ILE A 144 -1.10 0.24 8.24
CA ILE A 144 -0.62 0.02 6.87
C ILE A 144 -1.24 -1.26 6.33
N GLY A 145 -1.90 -1.19 5.15
CA GLY A 145 -2.86 -2.21 4.73
C GLY A 145 -3.93 -2.36 5.82
N PHE A 146 -4.47 -3.55 6.05
CA PHE A 146 -5.35 -3.78 7.20
C PHE A 146 -4.60 -4.23 8.48
N ASN A 147 -3.32 -3.85 8.61
CA ASN A 147 -2.59 -4.06 9.86
C ASN A 147 -2.90 -2.95 10.86
N GLU A 148 -3.99 -3.14 11.61
CA GLU A 148 -4.50 -2.25 12.65
C GLU A 148 -3.55 -2.16 13.87
N PRO A 149 -3.68 -1.11 14.73
CA PRO A 149 -3.00 -1.06 16.02
C PRO A 149 -3.09 -2.37 16.80
N GLY A 150 -1.95 -2.86 17.30
CA GLY A 150 -1.80 -4.17 17.94
C GLY A 150 -1.31 -5.27 17.02
N SER A 151 -1.25 -5.07 15.70
CA SER A 151 -0.71 -6.06 14.76
C SER A 151 0.77 -6.34 15.04
N SER A 152 1.14 -7.62 15.06
CA SER A 152 2.54 -8.04 15.25
C SER A 152 3.42 -7.56 14.09
N PHE A 153 4.58 -7.02 14.39
CA PHE A 153 5.59 -6.65 13.39
C PHE A 153 6.14 -7.84 12.60
N LYS A 154 5.99 -9.05 13.12
CA LYS A 154 6.38 -10.31 12.44
C LYS A 154 5.23 -10.96 11.66
N SER A 155 4.05 -10.30 11.60
CA SER A 155 2.89 -10.89 10.92
C SER A 155 3.15 -11.14 9.44
N ARG A 156 2.58 -12.23 8.94
CA ARG A 156 2.52 -12.57 7.52
C ARG A 156 1.10 -12.39 6.99
N THR A 157 0.88 -12.68 5.73
CA THR A 157 -0.44 -12.58 5.09
C THR A 157 -1.45 -13.41 5.87
N ARG A 158 -2.60 -12.82 6.20
CA ARG A 158 -3.60 -13.43 7.07
C ARG A 158 -4.97 -12.79 6.95
N ARG A 159 -6.00 -13.50 7.42
CA ARG A 159 -7.30 -12.91 7.65
C ARG A 159 -7.29 -12.09 8.94
N VAL A 160 -7.85 -10.89 8.88
CA VAL A 160 -7.99 -9.97 10.01
C VAL A 160 -9.45 -9.56 10.19
N LYS A 161 -9.86 -9.30 11.44
CA LYS A 161 -11.14 -8.67 11.74
C LYS A 161 -10.98 -7.16 11.64
N LEU A 162 -11.85 -6.51 10.88
CA LEU A 162 -11.84 -5.05 10.74
C LEU A 162 -12.45 -4.40 11.99
N SER A 163 -11.82 -3.34 12.48
CA SER A 163 -12.37 -2.53 13.56
C SER A 163 -13.63 -1.79 13.10
N ASN A 164 -14.54 -1.49 14.02
CA ASN A 164 -15.72 -0.69 13.70
C ASN A 164 -15.32 0.69 13.16
N LYS A 165 -14.21 1.26 13.65
CA LYS A 165 -13.68 2.54 13.17
C LYS A 165 -13.26 2.44 11.69
N THR A 166 -12.54 1.38 11.31
CA THR A 166 -12.13 1.14 9.93
C THR A 166 -13.32 0.87 9.03
N ARG A 167 -14.26 0.03 9.47
CA ARG A 167 -15.50 -0.21 8.72
C ARG A 167 -16.29 1.09 8.50
N LYS A 168 -16.42 1.94 9.52
CA LYS A 168 -17.06 3.24 9.40
C LYS A 168 -16.30 4.18 8.46
N SER A 169 -14.97 4.20 8.51
CA SER A 169 -14.16 5.02 7.60
C SER A 169 -14.29 4.58 6.14
N ASN A 170 -14.49 3.27 5.90
CA ASN A 170 -14.58 2.72 4.54
C ASN A 170 -16.03 2.63 4.04
N SER A 171 -17.03 2.97 4.87
CA SER A 171 -18.44 2.85 4.49
C SER A 171 -18.88 3.84 3.39
N GLU A 172 -18.08 4.86 3.11
CA GLU A 172 -18.32 5.78 1.99
C GLU A 172 -18.22 5.09 0.61
N ASP A 173 -17.47 3.97 0.53
CA ASP A 173 -17.33 3.16 -0.67
C ASP A 173 -18.40 2.05 -0.78
N PHE A 174 -19.34 1.95 0.20
CA PHE A 174 -20.36 0.89 0.28
C PHE A 174 -21.77 1.48 0.40
N PRO A 175 -22.81 0.76 -0.02
CA PRO A 175 -24.20 1.23 0.14
C PRO A 175 -24.61 1.52 1.59
N SER A 176 -24.02 0.81 2.55
CA SER A 176 -24.28 1.00 3.99
C SER A 176 -23.12 0.45 4.84
N LEU A 177 -23.05 0.86 6.11
CA LEU A 177 -22.09 0.29 7.07
C LEU A 177 -22.27 -1.22 7.28
N SER A 178 -23.50 -1.73 7.19
CA SER A 178 -23.79 -3.17 7.30
C SER A 178 -23.20 -3.97 6.14
N SER A 179 -23.11 -3.37 4.94
CA SER A 179 -22.55 -3.98 3.74
C SER A 179 -21.01 -4.07 3.78
N VAL A 180 -20.35 -3.28 4.63
CA VAL A 180 -18.89 -3.36 4.78
C VAL A 180 -18.50 -4.69 5.42
N PRO A 181 -17.66 -5.52 4.77
CA PRO A 181 -17.23 -6.80 5.32
C PRO A 181 -16.64 -6.69 6.73
N LYS A 182 -16.83 -7.73 7.54
CA LYS A 182 -16.29 -7.81 8.91
C LYS A 182 -14.82 -8.25 8.92
N TYR A 183 -14.36 -8.89 7.84
CA TYR A 183 -13.02 -9.45 7.73
C TYR A 183 -12.37 -9.03 6.40
N ALA A 184 -11.05 -9.05 6.39
CA ALA A 184 -10.24 -8.86 5.20
C ALA A 184 -9.05 -9.81 5.22
N LEU A 185 -8.48 -10.08 4.05
CA LEU A 185 -7.17 -10.69 3.90
C LEU A 185 -6.16 -9.57 3.69
N THR A 186 -5.03 -9.61 4.39
CA THR A 186 -4.02 -8.55 4.30
C THR A 186 -2.62 -9.10 4.40
N VAL A 187 -1.72 -8.56 3.57
CA VAL A 187 -0.27 -8.79 3.68
C VAL A 187 0.20 -8.29 5.04
N GLY A 188 0.98 -9.11 5.74
CA GLY A 188 1.47 -8.80 7.08
C GLY A 188 2.59 -7.79 7.08
N ILE A 189 2.82 -7.18 8.26
CA ILE A 189 3.88 -6.16 8.44
C ILE A 189 5.25 -6.77 8.14
N GLY A 190 5.51 -8.01 8.56
CA GLY A 190 6.79 -8.69 8.28
C GLY A 190 7.04 -8.84 6.78
N THR A 191 6.02 -9.19 6.00
CA THR A 191 6.13 -9.30 4.54
C THR A 191 6.34 -7.93 3.89
N ILE A 192 5.66 -6.88 4.38
CA ILE A 192 5.89 -5.50 3.94
C ILE A 192 7.35 -5.09 4.21
N MET A 193 7.86 -5.39 5.40
CA MET A 193 9.23 -5.05 5.80
C MET A 193 10.31 -5.85 5.06
N ASP A 194 9.97 -6.99 4.46
CA ASP A 194 10.88 -7.77 3.62
C ASP A 194 11.03 -7.20 2.19
N SER A 195 10.26 -6.18 1.81
CA SER A 195 10.38 -5.50 0.52
C SER A 195 11.76 -4.84 0.38
N ARG A 196 12.28 -4.69 -0.85
CA ARG A 196 13.58 -4.03 -1.07
C ARG A 196 13.49 -2.52 -0.89
N LYS A 197 12.40 -1.92 -1.37
CA LYS A 197 12.12 -0.48 -1.23
C LYS A 197 10.66 -0.28 -0.81
N ILE A 198 10.41 0.73 0.02
CA ILE A 198 9.07 1.16 0.40
C ILE A 198 8.87 2.62 -0.01
N LEU A 199 7.73 2.91 -0.63
CA LEU A 199 7.25 4.27 -0.88
C LEU A 199 5.98 4.47 -0.06
N LEU A 200 6.01 5.30 0.97
CA LEU A 200 4.83 5.64 1.76
C LEU A 200 4.31 7.00 1.33
N LEU A 201 3.06 7.04 0.88
CA LEU A 201 2.37 8.24 0.43
C LEU A 201 1.37 8.69 1.50
N ALA A 202 1.47 9.95 1.91
CA ALA A 202 0.49 10.53 2.82
C ALA A 202 0.11 11.95 2.36
N VAL A 203 -1.21 12.20 2.33
CA VAL A 203 -1.79 13.41 1.75
C VAL A 203 -2.90 13.91 2.65
N GLY A 204 -2.87 15.23 2.94
CA GLY A 204 -3.88 15.93 3.71
C GLY A 204 -3.68 15.87 5.24
N ASP A 205 -4.16 16.89 5.91
CA ASP A 205 -4.01 17.15 7.35
C ASP A 205 -4.45 15.99 8.26
N LYS A 206 -5.50 15.26 7.87
CA LYS A 206 -5.97 14.06 8.61
C LYS A 206 -4.89 12.98 8.81
N LYS A 207 -3.79 13.04 8.03
CA LYS A 207 -2.68 12.08 8.11
C LYS A 207 -1.52 12.58 8.98
N SER A 208 -1.47 13.86 9.35
CA SER A 208 -0.38 14.48 10.10
C SER A 208 -0.08 13.74 11.39
N TRP A 209 -1.10 13.43 12.20
CA TRP A 209 -0.91 12.68 13.44
C TRP A 209 -0.26 11.31 13.20
N ALA A 210 -0.76 10.56 12.22
CA ALA A 210 -0.27 9.22 11.93
C ALA A 210 1.19 9.23 11.45
N VAL A 211 1.54 10.17 10.55
CA VAL A 211 2.92 10.36 10.06
C VAL A 211 3.84 10.81 11.20
N LYS A 212 3.43 11.81 12.00
CA LYS A 212 4.18 12.25 13.18
C LYS A 212 4.47 11.10 14.15
N LYS A 213 3.48 10.24 14.42
CA LYS A 213 3.65 9.08 15.28
C LYS A 213 4.51 8.00 14.64
N ALA A 214 4.36 7.75 13.34
CA ALA A 214 5.20 6.82 12.61
C ALA A 214 6.69 7.25 12.64
N LEU A 215 6.96 8.54 12.59
CA LEU A 215 8.32 9.12 12.62
C LEU A 215 8.85 9.36 14.04
N SER A 216 8.04 9.18 15.09
CA SER A 216 8.48 9.38 16.48
C SER A 216 9.55 8.36 16.89
N LYS A 217 10.37 8.69 17.91
CA LYS A 217 11.44 7.80 18.42
C LYS A 217 10.92 6.43 18.88
N LYS A 218 9.66 6.36 19.35
CA LYS A 218 9.06 5.12 19.88
C LYS A 218 8.46 4.28 18.76
N ILE A 219 9.02 3.11 18.50
CA ILE A 219 8.44 2.08 17.65
C ILE A 219 7.48 1.24 18.50
N SER A 220 6.22 1.12 18.07
CA SER A 220 5.18 0.45 18.83
C SER A 220 4.11 -0.14 17.92
N THR A 221 3.61 -1.33 18.25
CA THR A 221 2.46 -1.93 17.58
C THR A 221 1.18 -1.09 17.69
N LYS A 222 1.11 -0.16 18.64
CA LYS A 222 0.02 0.83 18.72
C LYS A 222 -0.01 1.79 17.52
N VAL A 223 1.10 1.90 16.79
CA VAL A 223 1.23 2.65 15.55
C VAL A 223 2.00 1.77 14.56
N PRO A 224 1.34 0.87 13.83
CA PRO A 224 1.98 -0.11 12.96
C PRO A 224 3.02 0.47 12.00
N ALA A 225 2.72 1.62 11.39
CA ALA A 225 3.65 2.31 10.50
C ALA A 225 4.97 2.74 11.17
N SER A 226 5.06 2.77 12.51
CA SER A 226 6.28 3.17 13.21
C SER A 226 7.46 2.24 12.97
N ILE A 227 7.21 0.96 12.63
CA ILE A 227 8.27 -0.01 12.31
C ILE A 227 9.00 0.34 11.00
N LEU A 228 8.34 1.05 10.10
CA LEU A 228 8.89 1.41 8.80
C LEU A 228 10.20 2.21 8.90
N ARG A 229 10.42 2.92 10.00
CA ARG A 229 11.69 3.60 10.29
C ARG A 229 12.90 2.66 10.38
N ARG A 230 12.68 1.36 10.57
CA ARG A 230 13.76 0.35 10.56
C ARG A 230 14.02 -0.22 9.17
N HIS A 231 13.21 0.17 8.18
CA HIS A 231 13.41 -0.30 6.82
C HIS A 231 14.64 0.37 6.21
N LYS A 232 15.47 -0.41 5.48
CA LYS A 232 16.75 0.06 4.93
C LYS A 232 16.59 1.08 3.80
N ASP A 233 15.52 0.98 3.03
CA ASP A 233 15.25 1.86 1.89
C ASP A 233 13.75 2.23 1.86
N ILE A 234 13.40 3.24 2.65
CA ILE A 234 12.05 3.81 2.69
C ILE A 234 12.08 5.28 2.33
N GLU A 235 11.10 5.70 1.54
CA GLU A 235 10.84 7.10 1.24
C GLU A 235 9.43 7.47 1.68
N PHE A 236 9.33 8.46 2.58
CA PHE A 236 8.08 9.11 2.95
C PHE A 236 7.85 10.28 2.00
N ILE A 237 6.81 10.22 1.18
CA ILE A 237 6.44 11.28 0.24
C ILE A 237 5.13 11.88 0.74
N ILE A 238 5.20 13.11 1.24
CA ILE A 238 4.07 13.76 1.91
C ILE A 238 3.86 15.17 1.38
N ASP A 239 2.66 15.68 1.54
CA ASP A 239 2.39 17.10 1.23
C ASP A 239 2.72 18.02 2.41
N SER A 240 2.75 19.32 2.12
CA SER A 240 3.03 20.37 3.11
C SER A 240 2.03 20.39 4.27
N LYS A 241 0.77 19.99 4.05
CA LYS A 241 -0.25 19.92 5.11
C LYS A 241 0.05 18.81 6.12
N VAL A 242 0.50 17.64 5.63
CA VAL A 242 0.98 16.57 6.52
C VAL A 242 2.24 17.01 7.26
N ALA A 243 3.14 17.73 6.58
CA ALA A 243 4.43 18.14 7.13
C ALA A 243 4.31 19.22 8.22
N SER A 244 3.29 20.07 8.18
CA SER A 244 3.13 21.21 9.11
C SER A 244 3.19 20.81 10.59
N ASP A 245 2.62 19.65 10.92
CA ASP A 245 2.60 19.11 12.29
C ASP A 245 3.79 18.19 12.60
N VAL A 246 4.57 17.84 11.58
CA VAL A 246 5.76 17.01 11.73
C VAL A 246 6.96 17.93 11.91
N LYS A 247 7.24 18.34 13.17
CA LYS A 247 8.54 18.96 13.50
C LYS A 247 9.60 17.88 13.24
N LEU A 248 10.18 17.90 12.05
CA LEU A 248 11.37 17.12 11.75
C LEU A 248 12.48 17.74 12.62
N SER A 249 12.90 17.02 13.67
CA SER A 249 14.21 17.28 14.26
C SER A 249 15.22 16.82 13.20
N ILE A 250 15.55 17.76 12.30
CA ILE A 250 16.66 17.64 11.35
C ILE A 250 17.97 17.64 12.14
#